data_22cc5e88c0368b3e1f503986dea0122a
#
_entry.id   22cc5e88c0368b3e1f503986dea0122a
#
_cell.length_a   1.000
_cell.length_b   1.000
_cell.length_c   1.000
_cell.angle_alpha   90.00
_cell.angle_beta   90.00
_cell.angle_gamma   90.00
#
_symmetry.space_group_name_H-M   'P 1'
#
loop_
_entity.id
_entity.type
_entity.pdbx_description
1 polymer ?
#
loop_
_entity_poly.entity_id
_entity_poly.type
_entity_poly.pdbx_seq_one_letter_code
_entity_poly.pdbx_strand_id
1 'polypeptide(L)'
;MRKSIGLMLAATLVSSGSAKPREVRHLAPSSQWVVNWADQSCSLGRAFGEGDHKVTLFFDQFEPGDNFNLMVAGKRIDEVEGWPAAAVQFGPNEEPSEATAVGAKTNDTPAIIFQGGQRIAPLTKVEKIARRRNAEDGPPFEPAPIGPAREKAATWLLISKIQHFDLLLDTGPMDAPLAALRDCSWDMVKSWGLDVEQQKHLSAKAYPTMPAYKWFSENDYPTAMLKSGSQAIVNFRVLVDATGKPTACQIQTSTRPKAFDDVVCANIMKRARFHPALSAAGKPVPSFWRQTVNFRLAM
;
A
#
# COMPACT_ATOMS: atom_id res chain seq x y z
N MET A 1 -63.45 -41.89 -29.88
CA MET A 1 -61.99 -41.96 -29.98
C MET A 1 -61.37 -40.79 -29.23
N ARG A 2 -60.92 -41.01 -27.97
CA ARG A 2 -60.24 -39.98 -27.18
C ARG A 2 -58.74 -40.26 -27.23
N LYS A 3 -57.97 -39.32 -27.76
CA LYS A 3 -56.50 -39.38 -27.79
C LYS A 3 -55.98 -38.68 -26.50
N SER A 4 -55.34 -39.44 -25.65
CA SER A 4 -54.58 -38.95 -24.48
C SER A 4 -53.21 -38.51 -24.93
N ILE A 5 -52.88 -37.25 -24.68
CA ILE A 5 -51.56 -36.68 -24.92
C ILE A 5 -50.81 -36.78 -23.57
N GLY A 6 -49.80 -37.63 -23.51
CA GLY A 6 -48.93 -37.72 -22.35
C GLY A 6 -47.88 -36.61 -22.38
N LEU A 7 -47.85 -35.77 -21.34
CA LEU A 7 -46.86 -34.72 -21.14
C LEU A 7 -45.64 -35.35 -20.42
N MET A 8 -44.53 -35.53 -21.13
CA MET A 8 -43.25 -35.92 -20.51
C MET A 8 -42.60 -34.69 -19.89
N LEU A 9 -42.52 -34.63 -18.54
CA LEU A 9 -41.69 -33.67 -17.81
C LEU A 9 -40.23 -34.14 -17.88
N ALA A 10 -39.39 -33.45 -18.63
CA ALA A 10 -37.94 -33.66 -18.58
C ALA A 10 -37.39 -32.93 -17.33
N ALA A 11 -36.97 -33.65 -16.33
CA ALA A 11 -36.26 -33.10 -15.17
C ALA A 11 -34.82 -32.81 -15.56
N THR A 12 -34.47 -31.54 -15.75
CA THR A 12 -33.09 -31.10 -15.89
C THR A 12 -32.42 -31.13 -14.54
N LEU A 13 -31.51 -32.09 -14.33
CA LEU A 13 -30.57 -32.13 -13.21
C LEU A 13 -29.58 -30.99 -13.36
N VAL A 14 -29.77 -29.90 -12.60
CA VAL A 14 -28.77 -28.85 -12.44
C VAL A 14 -27.68 -29.42 -11.55
N SER A 15 -26.58 -29.86 -12.16
CA SER A 15 -25.37 -30.25 -11.44
C SER A 15 -24.76 -28.98 -10.82
N SER A 16 -24.95 -28.76 -9.53
CA SER A 16 -24.23 -27.77 -8.76
C SER A 16 -22.78 -28.21 -8.62
N GLY A 17 -21.93 -27.74 -9.52
CA GLY A 17 -20.49 -27.93 -9.44
C GLY A 17 -19.97 -27.30 -8.16
N SER A 18 -19.69 -28.12 -7.14
CA SER A 18 -19.01 -27.67 -5.92
C SER A 18 -17.60 -27.24 -6.30
N ALA A 19 -17.32 -25.94 -6.23
CA ALA A 19 -15.97 -25.42 -6.43
C ALA A 19 -15.04 -26.10 -5.40
N LYS A 20 -13.94 -26.69 -5.89
CA LYS A 20 -12.96 -27.32 -5.02
C LYS A 20 -12.44 -26.29 -4.00
N PRO A 21 -12.37 -26.63 -2.70
CA PRO A 21 -11.83 -25.71 -1.70
C PRO A 21 -10.41 -25.27 -2.13
N ARG A 22 -10.13 -23.98 -1.98
CA ARG A 22 -8.83 -23.41 -2.31
C ARG A 22 -7.79 -23.91 -1.31
N GLU A 23 -6.62 -24.31 -1.78
CA GLU A 23 -5.50 -24.73 -0.92
C GLU A 23 -5.09 -23.53 -0.03
N VAL A 24 -4.91 -23.75 1.27
CA VAL A 24 -4.34 -22.78 2.19
C VAL A 24 -2.95 -23.25 2.59
N ARG A 25 -1.94 -22.46 2.26
CA ARG A 25 -0.55 -22.68 2.69
C ARG A 25 -0.31 -21.92 3.98
N HIS A 26 -0.27 -22.66 5.07
CA HIS A 26 -0.03 -22.14 6.41
C HIS A 26 1.47 -22.22 6.72
N LEU A 27 2.11 -21.08 6.96
CA LEU A 27 3.53 -20.98 7.24
C LEU A 27 3.79 -20.36 8.61
N ALA A 28 4.49 -21.14 9.45
CA ALA A 28 5.00 -20.65 10.73
C ALA A 28 6.21 -19.70 10.51
N PRO A 29 6.50 -18.79 11.46
CA PRO A 29 7.66 -17.92 11.37
C PRO A 29 8.97 -18.70 11.47
N SER A 30 9.93 -18.37 10.63
CA SER A 30 11.28 -18.96 10.63
C SER A 30 12.39 -17.94 10.94
N SER A 31 12.01 -16.69 11.30
CA SER A 31 12.92 -15.67 11.83
C SER A 31 12.23 -14.80 12.88
N GLN A 32 13.00 -13.94 13.55
CA GLN A 32 12.44 -12.81 14.30
C GLN A 32 12.01 -11.69 13.36
N TRP A 33 11.19 -10.74 13.85
CA TRP A 33 10.96 -9.47 13.20
C TRP A 33 12.23 -8.63 13.20
N VAL A 34 12.56 -8.01 12.09
CA VAL A 34 13.70 -7.09 11.93
C VAL A 34 13.22 -5.81 11.29
N VAL A 35 13.56 -4.67 11.91
CA VAL A 35 13.34 -3.34 11.30
C VAL A 35 14.63 -2.89 10.63
N ASN A 36 14.54 -2.56 9.36
CA ASN A 36 15.62 -1.92 8.60
C ASN A 36 15.34 -0.41 8.54
N TRP A 37 16.27 0.36 9.06
CA TRP A 37 16.23 1.82 9.16
C TRP A 37 17.01 2.41 8.00
N ALA A 38 16.31 3.16 7.13
CA ALA A 38 16.93 3.87 6.02
C ALA A 38 16.42 5.31 5.96
N ASP A 39 17.17 6.21 5.31
CA ASP A 39 16.87 7.64 5.25
C ASP A 39 15.53 7.97 4.58
N GLN A 40 15.03 7.09 3.72
CA GLN A 40 13.85 7.34 2.89
C GLN A 40 12.73 6.33 3.10
N SER A 41 12.96 5.27 3.88
CA SER A 41 11.98 4.22 4.17
C SER A 41 12.32 3.46 5.43
N CYS A 42 11.30 2.93 6.08
CA CYS A 42 11.42 1.98 7.17
C CYS A 42 10.78 0.67 6.72
N SER A 43 11.50 -0.44 6.85
CA SER A 43 11.03 -1.76 6.44
C SER A 43 11.06 -2.73 7.61
N LEU A 44 9.90 -3.30 7.95
CA LEU A 44 9.77 -4.37 8.93
C LEU A 44 9.64 -5.70 8.20
N GLY A 45 10.59 -6.60 8.39
CA GLY A 45 10.65 -7.87 7.68
C GLY A 45 10.65 -9.09 8.58
N ARG A 46 10.04 -10.20 8.11
CA ARG A 46 10.08 -11.51 8.74
C ARG A 46 9.99 -12.63 7.72
N ALA A 47 10.75 -13.70 7.93
CA ALA A 47 10.67 -14.91 7.13
C ALA A 47 9.71 -15.94 7.74
N PHE A 48 9.03 -16.70 6.87
CA PHE A 48 8.07 -17.74 7.20
C PHE A 48 8.34 -18.99 6.36
N GLY A 49 8.10 -20.18 6.93
CA GLY A 49 8.35 -21.45 6.26
C GLY A 49 9.84 -21.76 6.06
N GLU A 50 10.12 -22.88 5.40
CA GLU A 50 11.47 -23.41 5.21
C GLU A 50 11.71 -23.87 3.77
N GLY A 51 12.98 -24.02 3.40
CA GLY A 51 13.41 -24.49 2.08
C GLY A 51 12.84 -23.64 0.94
N ASP A 52 12.32 -24.29 -0.10
CA ASP A 52 11.71 -23.61 -1.25
C ASP A 52 10.35 -22.98 -0.96
N HIS A 53 9.69 -23.36 0.12
CA HIS A 53 8.43 -22.77 0.58
C HIS A 53 8.64 -21.51 1.44
N LYS A 54 9.89 -21.15 1.72
CA LYS A 54 10.21 -19.94 2.48
C LYS A 54 9.72 -18.70 1.75
N VAL A 55 8.98 -17.85 2.47
CA VAL A 55 8.59 -16.51 2.02
C VAL A 55 9.10 -15.47 3.01
N THR A 56 9.36 -14.27 2.54
CA THR A 56 9.65 -13.10 3.37
C THR A 56 8.54 -12.09 3.19
N LEU A 57 7.98 -11.65 4.31
CA LEU A 57 6.97 -10.61 4.38
C LEU A 57 7.64 -9.30 4.79
N PHE A 58 7.28 -8.20 4.10
CA PHE A 58 7.76 -6.86 4.38
C PHE A 58 6.61 -5.89 4.54
N PHE A 59 6.73 -5.02 5.54
CA PHE A 59 5.89 -3.84 5.75
C PHE A 59 6.76 -2.61 5.57
N ASP A 60 6.55 -1.87 4.50
CA ASP A 60 7.35 -0.69 4.18
C ASP A 60 6.57 0.58 4.51
N GLN A 61 7.13 1.42 5.36
CA GLN A 61 6.62 2.75 5.66
C GLN A 61 7.51 3.83 5.06
N PHE A 62 6.88 4.82 4.46
CA PHE A 62 7.51 5.99 3.84
C PHE A 62 7.12 7.29 4.55
N GLU A 63 6.28 7.20 5.55
CA GLU A 63 5.83 8.25 6.46
C GLU A 63 5.28 7.62 7.74
N PRO A 64 5.26 8.34 8.88
CA PRO A 64 4.63 7.85 10.09
C PRO A 64 3.12 7.66 9.93
N GLY A 65 2.58 6.66 10.60
CA GLY A 65 1.14 6.36 10.62
C GLY A 65 0.87 4.86 10.70
N ASP A 66 -0.39 4.50 10.46
CA ASP A 66 -0.84 3.10 10.50
C ASP A 66 -0.85 2.43 9.11
N ASN A 67 -0.52 3.19 8.05
CA ASN A 67 -0.45 2.65 6.70
C ASN A 67 0.96 2.14 6.39
N PHE A 68 1.03 1.05 5.67
CA PHE A 68 2.26 0.49 5.14
C PHE A 68 2.02 -0.12 3.75
N ASN A 69 3.06 -0.17 2.93
CA ASN A 69 3.04 -1.01 1.75
C ASN A 69 3.40 -2.44 2.18
N LEU A 70 2.66 -3.40 1.66
CA LEU A 70 2.90 -4.81 1.95
C LEU A 70 3.58 -5.46 0.74
N MET A 71 4.63 -6.23 1.00
CA MET A 71 5.28 -7.06 -0.03
C MET A 71 5.51 -8.46 0.52
N VAL A 72 5.28 -9.48 -0.31
CA VAL A 72 5.67 -10.86 -0.03
C VAL A 72 6.59 -11.36 -1.13
N ALA A 73 7.72 -11.96 -0.78
CA ALA A 73 8.69 -12.50 -1.71
C ALA A 73 9.03 -13.95 -1.37
N GLY A 74 9.20 -14.80 -2.39
CA GLY A 74 9.56 -16.20 -2.19
C GLY A 74 9.68 -16.95 -3.50
N LYS A 75 10.47 -18.03 -3.55
CA LYS A 75 10.72 -18.82 -4.75
C LYS A 75 9.45 -19.45 -5.35
N ARG A 76 8.44 -19.74 -4.51
CA ARG A 76 7.17 -20.36 -4.93
C ARG A 76 6.00 -19.38 -4.91
N ILE A 77 6.31 -18.09 -4.99
CA ILE A 77 5.33 -17.06 -5.31
C ILE A 77 5.19 -17.03 -6.83
N ASP A 78 3.97 -17.22 -7.35
CA ASP A 78 3.71 -17.14 -8.78
C ASP A 78 3.93 -15.72 -9.29
N GLU A 79 4.49 -15.57 -10.45
CA GLU A 79 4.60 -14.26 -11.11
C GLU A 79 3.20 -13.70 -11.38
N VAL A 80 3.02 -12.42 -11.10
CA VAL A 80 1.75 -11.72 -11.28
C VAL A 80 1.86 -10.78 -12.46
N GLU A 81 0.96 -10.97 -13.43
CA GLU A 81 0.85 -10.09 -14.59
C GLU A 81 -0.23 -9.01 -14.35
N GLY A 82 0.03 -7.83 -14.86
CA GLY A 82 -0.92 -6.72 -14.75
C GLY A 82 -1.10 -6.21 -13.31
N TRP A 83 -2.35 -5.88 -12.96
CA TRP A 83 -2.73 -5.26 -11.69
C TRP A 83 -3.99 -5.93 -11.10
N PRO A 84 -3.97 -7.23 -10.84
CA PRO A 84 -5.15 -7.95 -10.35
C PRO A 84 -5.52 -7.54 -8.92
N ALA A 85 -6.81 -7.75 -8.61
CA ALA A 85 -7.32 -7.60 -7.24
C ALA A 85 -6.83 -8.76 -6.36
N ALA A 86 -6.44 -8.42 -5.13
CA ALA A 86 -6.09 -9.35 -4.06
C ALA A 86 -6.92 -9.03 -2.81
N ALA A 87 -6.91 -9.93 -1.85
CA ALA A 87 -7.47 -9.67 -0.52
C ALA A 87 -6.40 -9.93 0.55
N VAL A 88 -6.33 -9.01 1.52
CA VAL A 88 -5.40 -9.04 2.65
C VAL A 88 -6.23 -8.94 3.93
N GLN A 89 -6.02 -9.85 4.87
CA GLN A 89 -6.74 -9.88 6.14
C GLN A 89 -5.76 -10.12 7.30
N PHE A 90 -5.83 -9.28 8.30
CA PHE A 90 -5.16 -9.48 9.59
C PHE A 90 -6.17 -10.06 10.57
N GLY A 91 -5.87 -11.21 11.15
CA GLY A 91 -6.83 -11.89 11.99
C GLY A 91 -6.38 -12.09 13.44
N PRO A 92 -7.33 -12.53 14.26
CA PRO A 92 -8.64 -13.11 13.89
C PRO A 92 -9.81 -12.11 13.76
N ASN A 93 -9.63 -10.84 14.16
CA ASN A 93 -10.76 -9.93 14.40
C ASN A 93 -11.01 -8.90 13.30
N GLU A 94 -10.14 -8.85 12.26
CA GLU A 94 -10.24 -7.84 11.22
C GLU A 94 -10.92 -8.38 9.97
N GLU A 95 -11.68 -7.53 9.30
CA GLU A 95 -12.28 -7.84 8.00
C GLU A 95 -11.23 -7.87 6.89
N PRO A 96 -11.41 -8.64 5.81
CA PRO A 96 -10.55 -8.57 4.65
C PRO A 96 -10.56 -7.18 4.01
N SER A 97 -9.40 -6.68 3.61
CA SER A 97 -9.25 -5.50 2.76
C SER A 97 -8.91 -5.89 1.33
N GLU A 98 -9.44 -5.13 0.38
CA GLU A 98 -9.04 -5.27 -1.02
C GLU A 98 -7.74 -4.50 -1.28
N ALA A 99 -6.86 -5.10 -2.07
CA ALA A 99 -5.62 -4.51 -2.53
C ALA A 99 -5.47 -4.75 -4.03
N THR A 100 -4.69 -3.92 -4.70
CA THR A 100 -4.21 -4.20 -6.06
C THR A 100 -2.82 -4.80 -5.95
N ALA A 101 -2.62 -5.98 -6.53
CA ALA A 101 -1.33 -6.64 -6.54
C ALA A 101 -0.52 -6.28 -7.78
N VAL A 102 0.80 -6.21 -7.63
CA VAL A 102 1.75 -5.98 -8.73
C VAL A 102 2.91 -6.94 -8.60
N GLY A 103 3.23 -7.65 -9.68
CA GLY A 103 4.40 -8.51 -9.75
C GLY A 103 5.69 -7.69 -9.66
N ALA A 104 6.65 -8.19 -8.89
CA ALA A 104 7.98 -7.61 -8.71
C ALA A 104 9.04 -8.71 -8.55
N LYS A 105 10.30 -8.32 -8.47
CA LYS A 105 11.41 -9.20 -8.08
C LYS A 105 12.28 -8.48 -7.07
N THR A 106 12.79 -9.19 -6.09
CA THR A 106 13.81 -8.72 -5.17
C THR A 106 14.97 -9.70 -5.20
N ASN A 107 16.17 -9.25 -5.62
CA ASN A 107 17.33 -10.11 -5.87
C ASN A 107 16.97 -11.37 -6.65
N ASP A 108 16.29 -11.21 -7.81
CA ASP A 108 15.79 -12.28 -8.70
C ASP A 108 14.73 -13.21 -8.09
N THR A 109 14.34 -13.01 -6.85
CA THR A 109 13.26 -13.76 -6.20
C THR A 109 11.91 -13.12 -6.56
N PRO A 110 10.93 -13.91 -7.05
CA PRO A 110 9.57 -13.42 -7.31
C PRO A 110 8.95 -12.76 -6.07
N ALA A 111 8.25 -11.66 -6.27
CA ALA A 111 7.60 -10.91 -5.21
C ALA A 111 6.27 -10.33 -5.69
N ILE A 112 5.38 -10.04 -4.74
CA ILE A 112 4.13 -9.33 -4.95
C ILE A 112 4.10 -8.11 -4.04
N ILE A 113 3.87 -6.93 -4.62
CA ILE A 113 3.64 -5.67 -3.91
C ILE A 113 2.14 -5.39 -3.90
N PHE A 114 1.58 -5.11 -2.71
CA PHE A 114 0.17 -4.74 -2.54
C PHE A 114 0.04 -3.22 -2.45
N GLN A 115 -0.59 -2.65 -3.47
CA GLN A 115 -0.75 -1.21 -3.64
C GLN A 115 -1.90 -0.64 -2.78
N GLY A 116 -1.86 0.68 -2.55
CA GLY A 116 -2.95 1.42 -1.93
C GLY A 116 -2.82 1.65 -0.43
N GLY A 117 -1.66 1.28 0.15
CA GLY A 117 -1.40 1.41 1.59
C GLY A 117 -2.31 0.46 2.39
N GLN A 118 -1.72 -0.58 2.96
CA GLN A 118 -2.44 -1.53 3.81
C GLN A 118 -2.44 -1.04 5.25
N ARG A 119 -3.41 -1.48 6.03
CA ARG A 119 -3.53 -1.27 7.48
C ARG A 119 -3.91 -2.58 8.13
N ILE A 120 -3.53 -2.78 9.40
CA ILE A 120 -4.03 -3.91 10.20
C ILE A 120 -5.57 -3.92 10.18
N ALA A 121 -6.18 -2.78 10.51
CA ALA A 121 -7.62 -2.59 10.49
C ALA A 121 -8.06 -1.85 9.22
N PRO A 122 -8.85 -2.47 8.34
CA PRO A 122 -9.35 -1.79 7.15
C PRO A 122 -10.27 -0.62 7.51
N LEU A 123 -10.32 0.36 6.60
CA LEU A 123 -11.24 1.49 6.77
C LEU A 123 -12.69 0.99 6.81
N THR A 124 -13.45 1.52 7.74
CA THR A 124 -14.91 1.34 7.82
C THR A 124 -15.61 1.91 6.59
N LYS A 125 -16.87 1.56 6.38
CA LYS A 125 -17.68 2.14 5.28
C LYS A 125 -17.77 3.66 5.39
N VAL A 126 -17.92 4.20 6.60
CA VAL A 126 -18.01 5.64 6.86
C VAL A 126 -16.69 6.32 6.52
N GLU A 127 -15.56 5.77 6.95
CA GLU A 127 -14.22 6.28 6.64
C GLU A 127 -13.90 6.22 5.14
N LYS A 128 -14.32 5.16 4.45
CA LYS A 128 -14.18 5.06 2.98
C LYS A 128 -14.95 6.18 2.25
N ILE A 129 -16.16 6.50 2.71
CA ILE A 129 -16.96 7.61 2.17
C ILE A 129 -16.29 8.95 2.46
N ALA A 130 -15.84 9.19 3.70
CA ALA A 130 -15.15 10.41 4.09
C ALA A 130 -13.87 10.62 3.28
N ARG A 131 -13.06 9.57 3.10
CA ARG A 131 -11.85 9.62 2.28
C ARG A 131 -12.14 10.01 0.83
N ARG A 132 -13.22 9.49 0.23
CA ARG A 132 -13.62 9.84 -1.14
C ARG A 132 -14.02 11.29 -1.27
N ARG A 133 -14.81 11.82 -0.32
CA ARG A 133 -15.24 13.22 -0.31
C ARG A 133 -14.07 14.20 -0.19
N ASN A 134 -13.08 13.87 0.62
CA ASN A 134 -11.92 14.73 0.84
C ASN A 134 -10.86 14.62 -0.28
N ALA A 135 -10.93 13.59 -1.14
CA ALA A 135 -9.91 13.33 -2.16
C ALA A 135 -9.91 14.38 -3.30
N GLU A 136 -10.99 15.12 -3.50
CA GLU A 136 -11.14 16.05 -4.62
C GLU A 136 -10.70 17.48 -4.27
N ASP A 137 -11.10 18.02 -3.11
CA ASP A 137 -10.87 19.43 -2.79
C ASP A 137 -10.64 19.74 -1.29
N GLY A 138 -10.17 18.78 -0.49
CA GLY A 138 -10.05 18.96 0.95
C GLY A 138 -8.75 18.47 1.57
N PRO A 139 -8.56 18.71 2.88
CA PRO A 139 -7.45 18.13 3.62
C PRO A 139 -7.51 16.60 3.57
N PRO A 140 -6.37 15.91 3.63
CA PRO A 140 -6.31 14.45 3.64
C PRO A 140 -7.23 13.89 4.74
N PHE A 141 -7.99 12.87 4.38
CA PHE A 141 -8.76 12.13 5.37
C PHE A 141 -7.81 11.34 6.28
N GLU A 142 -7.88 11.59 7.56
CA GLU A 142 -7.12 10.86 8.58
C GLU A 142 -8.06 9.85 9.26
N PRO A 143 -7.84 8.53 9.05
CA PRO A 143 -8.61 7.52 9.75
C PRO A 143 -8.27 7.48 11.24
N ALA A 144 -9.19 6.95 12.05
CA ALA A 144 -8.92 6.73 13.46
C ALA A 144 -7.65 5.88 13.66
N PRO A 145 -6.77 6.25 14.62
CA PRO A 145 -5.56 5.49 14.93
C PRO A 145 -5.88 4.05 15.37
N ILE A 146 -5.01 3.13 15.01
CA ILE A 146 -5.07 1.74 15.48
C ILE A 146 -4.35 1.67 16.82
N GLY A 147 -5.09 1.32 17.89
CA GLY A 147 -4.50 1.20 19.21
C GLY A 147 -3.68 -0.09 19.39
N PRO A 148 -2.68 -0.09 20.31
CA PRO A 148 -1.81 -1.26 20.54
C PRO A 148 -2.54 -2.56 20.89
N ALA A 149 -3.68 -2.47 21.60
CA ALA A 149 -4.49 -3.64 21.94
C ALA A 149 -5.06 -4.33 20.67
N ARG A 150 -5.45 -3.55 19.66
CA ARG A 150 -5.96 -4.06 18.39
C ARG A 150 -4.85 -4.66 17.54
N GLU A 151 -3.66 -4.02 17.51
CA GLU A 151 -2.47 -4.57 16.87
C GLU A 151 -1.99 -5.87 17.52
N LYS A 152 -2.03 -5.95 18.86
CA LYS A 152 -1.70 -7.16 19.62
C LYS A 152 -2.63 -8.33 19.31
N ALA A 153 -3.91 -8.05 19.04
CA ALA A 153 -4.90 -9.05 18.68
C ALA A 153 -4.71 -9.60 17.25
N ALA A 154 -4.00 -8.89 16.37
CA ALA A 154 -3.63 -9.37 15.05
C ALA A 154 -2.44 -10.34 15.16
N THR A 155 -2.70 -11.64 14.95
CA THR A 155 -1.70 -12.71 15.17
C THR A 155 -1.37 -13.50 13.91
N TRP A 156 -2.08 -13.25 12.81
CA TRP A 156 -1.82 -13.85 11.51
C TRP A 156 -2.23 -12.92 10.36
N LEU A 157 -1.65 -13.15 9.20
CA LEU A 157 -1.95 -12.48 7.94
C LEU A 157 -2.38 -13.52 6.91
N LEU A 158 -3.56 -13.31 6.30
CA LEU A 158 -4.06 -14.08 5.17
C LEU A 158 -3.98 -13.24 3.90
N ILE A 159 -3.30 -13.75 2.88
CA ILE A 159 -3.27 -13.21 1.52
C ILE A 159 -4.01 -14.17 0.61
N SER A 160 -5.04 -13.69 -0.09
CA SER A 160 -5.90 -14.51 -0.93
C SER A 160 -6.24 -13.83 -2.26
N LYS A 161 -6.86 -14.59 -3.18
CA LYS A 161 -7.33 -14.17 -4.51
C LYS A 161 -6.25 -13.86 -5.54
N ILE A 162 -4.97 -13.97 -5.21
CA ILE A 162 -3.88 -13.57 -6.12
C ILE A 162 -3.02 -14.75 -6.60
N GLN A 163 -2.92 -15.79 -5.81
CA GLN A 163 -2.20 -17.02 -6.15
C GLN A 163 -3.22 -18.15 -6.39
N HIS A 164 -2.82 -19.29 -6.92
CA HIS A 164 -3.68 -20.47 -7.00
C HIS A 164 -3.96 -21.13 -5.63
N PHE A 165 -3.29 -20.65 -4.58
CA PHE A 165 -3.48 -20.99 -3.18
C PHE A 165 -3.71 -19.71 -2.35
N ASP A 166 -4.18 -19.84 -1.12
CA ASP A 166 -4.20 -18.79 -0.13
C ASP A 166 -2.99 -18.93 0.80
N LEU A 167 -2.34 -17.83 1.16
CA LEU A 167 -1.15 -17.81 2.01
C LEU A 167 -1.51 -17.30 3.40
N LEU A 168 -1.40 -18.16 4.41
CA LEU A 168 -1.62 -17.83 5.81
C LEU A 168 -0.28 -17.81 6.56
N LEU A 169 0.08 -16.66 7.12
CA LEU A 169 1.33 -16.41 7.83
C LEU A 169 1.07 -16.16 9.32
N ASP A 170 1.66 -16.95 10.22
CA ASP A 170 1.57 -16.75 11.67
C ASP A 170 2.49 -15.58 12.08
N THR A 171 1.97 -14.37 12.06
CA THR A 171 2.75 -13.19 12.41
C THR A 171 3.08 -13.10 13.89
N GLY A 172 2.28 -13.76 14.76
CA GLY A 172 2.26 -13.44 16.18
C GLY A 172 1.73 -12.02 16.42
N PRO A 173 1.66 -11.59 17.67
CA PRO A 173 1.18 -10.24 18.04
C PRO A 173 1.97 -9.16 17.32
N MET A 174 1.25 -8.17 16.72
CA MET A 174 1.85 -7.15 15.87
C MET A 174 2.12 -5.80 16.58
N ASP A 175 1.74 -5.64 17.85
CA ASP A 175 1.92 -4.39 18.60
C ASP A 175 3.39 -3.94 18.71
N ALA A 176 4.28 -4.83 19.18
CA ALA A 176 5.70 -4.48 19.33
C ALA A 176 6.43 -4.29 17.97
N PRO A 177 6.25 -5.17 16.95
CA PRO A 177 6.82 -4.95 15.63
C PRO A 177 6.39 -3.63 14.97
N LEU A 178 5.09 -3.29 15.05
CA LEU A 178 4.58 -2.04 14.46
C LEU A 178 4.99 -0.80 15.26
N ALA A 179 5.13 -0.90 16.58
CA ALA A 179 5.71 0.18 17.38
C ALA A 179 7.13 0.50 16.92
N ALA A 180 7.98 -0.52 16.75
CA ALA A 180 9.35 -0.34 16.25
C ALA A 180 9.39 0.25 14.83
N LEU A 181 8.44 -0.12 13.95
CA LEU A 181 8.32 0.45 12.61
C LEU A 181 7.91 1.94 12.68
N ARG A 182 7.00 2.32 13.58
CA ARG A 182 6.63 3.73 13.82
C ARG A 182 7.78 4.56 14.39
N ASP A 183 8.56 4.01 15.30
CA ASP A 183 9.74 4.69 15.85
C ASP A 183 10.75 5.00 14.74
N CYS A 184 11.03 4.01 13.88
CA CYS A 184 11.84 4.23 12.69
C CYS A 184 11.28 5.35 11.81
N SER A 185 9.97 5.36 11.57
CA SER A 185 9.33 6.36 10.70
C SER A 185 9.42 7.78 11.28
N TRP A 186 9.38 7.95 12.60
CA TRP A 186 9.59 9.25 13.24
C TRP A 186 11.04 9.70 13.20
N ASP A 187 12.01 8.79 13.35
CA ASP A 187 13.42 9.11 13.16
C ASP A 187 13.73 9.51 11.71
N MET A 188 13.06 8.87 10.75
CA MET A 188 13.13 9.27 9.35
C MET A 188 12.64 10.72 9.15
N VAL A 189 11.52 11.13 9.77
CA VAL A 189 11.04 12.53 9.73
C VAL A 189 12.06 13.49 10.34
N LYS A 190 12.73 13.09 11.43
CA LYS A 190 13.82 13.86 12.04
C LYS A 190 14.98 14.04 11.06
N SER A 191 15.36 12.99 10.33
CA SER A 191 16.45 13.06 9.33
C SER A 191 16.15 14.01 8.18
N TRP A 192 14.87 14.33 7.91
CA TRP A 192 14.46 15.32 6.92
C TRP A 192 14.58 16.76 7.41
N GLY A 193 15.04 16.99 8.65
CA GLY A 193 15.19 18.31 9.26
C GLY A 193 13.89 18.91 9.80
N LEU A 194 12.86 18.09 10.03
CA LEU A 194 11.59 18.54 10.61
C LEU A 194 11.57 18.30 12.12
N ASP A 195 10.88 19.18 12.86
CA ASP A 195 10.62 19.01 14.28
C ASP A 195 9.57 17.91 14.51
N VAL A 196 10.01 16.77 15.03
CA VAL A 196 9.18 15.58 15.21
C VAL A 196 7.99 15.85 16.13
N GLU A 197 8.20 16.58 17.25
CA GLU A 197 7.09 16.88 18.18
C GLU A 197 6.07 17.83 17.55
N GLN A 198 6.52 18.79 16.76
CA GLN A 198 5.63 19.61 15.98
C GLN A 198 4.83 18.79 14.95
N GLN A 199 5.51 17.85 14.22
CA GLN A 199 4.84 17.01 13.22
C GLN A 199 3.82 16.04 13.84
N LYS A 200 4.04 15.55 15.05
CA LYS A 200 3.09 14.70 15.80
C LYS A 200 1.80 15.45 16.19
N HIS A 201 1.88 16.77 16.37
CA HIS A 201 0.81 17.60 16.92
C HIS A 201 0.27 18.63 15.92
N LEU A 202 0.36 18.37 14.62
CA LEU A 202 -0.24 19.23 13.60
C LEU A 202 -1.78 19.25 13.74
N SER A 203 -2.39 20.42 13.68
CA SER A 203 -3.84 20.56 13.55
C SER A 203 -4.31 20.31 12.11
N ALA A 204 -3.42 20.50 11.12
CA ALA A 204 -3.63 20.12 9.72
C ALA A 204 -2.30 19.76 9.07
N LYS A 205 -2.26 18.65 8.31
CA LYS A 205 -1.12 18.28 7.47
C LYS A 205 -1.07 19.14 6.21
N ALA A 206 0.10 19.27 5.58
CA ALA A 206 0.20 19.89 4.26
C ALA A 206 -0.57 19.05 3.22
N TYR A 207 -1.28 19.72 2.31
CA TYR A 207 -2.02 19.05 1.23
C TYR A 207 -2.04 19.91 -0.04
N PRO A 208 -2.20 19.30 -1.23
CA PRO A 208 -2.23 20.00 -2.51
C PRO A 208 -3.33 21.06 -2.59
N THR A 209 -3.07 22.21 -3.26
CA THR A 209 -4.10 23.22 -3.58
C THR A 209 -4.98 22.81 -4.75
N MET A 210 -4.60 21.76 -5.48
CA MET A 210 -5.37 21.13 -6.56
C MET A 210 -5.07 19.63 -6.60
N PRO A 211 -5.93 18.79 -7.18
CA PRO A 211 -5.66 17.36 -7.31
C PRO A 211 -4.29 17.07 -7.92
N ALA A 212 -3.48 16.25 -7.25
CA ALA A 212 -2.08 16.02 -7.61
C ALA A 212 -1.88 15.44 -9.03
N TYR A 213 -2.88 14.71 -9.56
CA TYR A 213 -2.81 14.21 -10.93
C TYR A 213 -2.71 15.34 -11.98
N LYS A 214 -3.21 16.55 -11.68
CA LYS A 214 -3.12 17.72 -12.59
C LYS A 214 -1.69 18.27 -12.74
N TRP A 215 -0.75 17.84 -11.90
CA TRP A 215 0.66 18.20 -12.06
C TRP A 215 1.37 17.35 -13.11
N PHE A 216 0.69 16.32 -13.62
CA PHE A 216 1.20 15.42 -14.65
C PHE A 216 0.28 15.43 -15.87
N SER A 217 0.86 15.19 -17.04
CA SER A 217 0.17 15.03 -18.30
C SER A 217 0.73 13.82 -19.04
N GLU A 218 0.05 13.35 -20.08
CA GLU A 218 0.55 12.26 -20.93
C GLU A 218 1.92 12.59 -21.56
N ASN A 219 2.18 13.89 -21.84
CA ASN A 219 3.45 14.36 -22.38
C ASN A 219 4.62 14.26 -21.39
N ASP A 220 4.34 14.07 -20.10
CA ASP A 220 5.35 13.88 -19.08
C ASP A 220 5.83 12.41 -18.99
N TYR A 221 5.21 11.48 -19.75
CA TYR A 221 5.70 10.09 -19.81
C TYR A 221 7.05 10.07 -20.57
N PRO A 222 8.13 9.53 -19.96
CA PRO A 222 9.42 9.53 -20.64
C PRO A 222 9.37 8.77 -21.97
N THR A 223 9.70 9.41 -23.07
CA THR A 223 9.54 8.87 -24.43
C THR A 223 10.23 7.51 -24.63
N ALA A 224 11.44 7.35 -24.07
CA ALA A 224 12.17 6.07 -24.14
C ALA A 224 11.42 4.95 -23.40
N MET A 225 10.78 5.27 -22.25
CA MET A 225 10.01 4.32 -21.46
C MET A 225 8.68 3.96 -22.12
N LEU A 226 8.04 4.94 -22.78
CA LEU A 226 6.83 4.71 -23.56
C LEU A 226 7.13 3.74 -24.74
N LYS A 227 8.23 3.96 -25.46
CA LYS A 227 8.66 3.08 -26.58
C LYS A 227 9.00 1.66 -26.12
N SER A 228 9.56 1.49 -24.93
CA SER A 228 9.90 0.17 -24.36
C SER A 228 8.75 -0.52 -23.63
N GLY A 229 7.57 0.10 -23.55
CA GLY A 229 6.45 -0.46 -22.79
C GLY A 229 6.70 -0.49 -21.27
N SER A 230 7.68 0.27 -20.77
CA SER A 230 8.04 0.25 -19.35
C SER A 230 7.04 1.01 -18.50
N GLN A 231 6.60 0.43 -17.39
CA GLN A 231 5.72 1.00 -16.38
C GLN A 231 6.48 1.18 -15.06
N ALA A 232 6.04 2.07 -14.18
CA ALA A 232 6.72 2.30 -12.90
C ALA A 232 5.77 2.68 -11.77
N ILE A 233 6.21 2.37 -10.55
CA ILE A 233 5.65 2.84 -9.29
C ILE A 233 6.73 3.70 -8.64
N VAL A 234 6.45 4.98 -8.44
CA VAL A 234 7.39 5.92 -7.86
C VAL A 234 6.78 6.51 -6.59
N ASN A 235 7.36 6.16 -5.44
CA ASN A 235 7.02 6.77 -4.16
C ASN A 235 7.97 7.96 -3.93
N PHE A 236 7.41 9.10 -3.63
CA PHE A 236 8.18 10.33 -3.42
C PHE A 236 7.64 11.14 -2.25
N ARG A 237 8.50 11.95 -1.70
CA ARG A 237 8.22 12.92 -0.64
C ARG A 237 8.60 14.32 -1.10
N VAL A 238 7.79 15.29 -0.69
CA VAL A 238 8.03 16.72 -0.91
C VAL A 238 8.15 17.41 0.45
N LEU A 239 9.18 18.19 0.68
CA LEU A 239 9.22 19.15 1.78
C LEU A 239 8.47 20.41 1.35
N VAL A 240 7.60 20.88 2.23
CA VAL A 240 6.73 22.02 2.02
C VAL A 240 7.02 23.07 3.10
N ASP A 241 7.31 24.30 2.71
CA ASP A 241 7.54 25.40 3.67
C ASP A 241 6.23 25.94 4.25
N ALA A 242 6.35 26.86 5.21
CA ALA A 242 5.22 27.49 5.87
C ALA A 242 4.35 28.37 4.93
N THR A 243 4.80 28.62 3.69
CA THR A 243 4.03 29.35 2.65
C THR A 243 3.31 28.41 1.69
N GLY A 244 3.49 27.08 1.83
CA GLY A 244 2.91 26.07 0.94
C GLY A 244 3.72 25.81 -0.33
N LYS A 245 4.97 26.29 -0.39
CA LYS A 245 5.86 26.08 -1.54
C LYS A 245 6.69 24.81 -1.37
N PRO A 246 6.85 23.96 -2.40
CA PRO A 246 7.78 22.83 -2.35
C PRO A 246 9.22 23.34 -2.29
N THR A 247 10.02 22.83 -1.34
CA THR A 247 11.42 23.17 -1.14
C THR A 247 12.38 22.06 -1.51
N ALA A 248 11.93 20.80 -1.47
CA ALA A 248 12.70 19.64 -1.91
C ALA A 248 11.75 18.52 -2.34
N CYS A 249 12.19 17.73 -3.32
CA CYS A 249 11.53 16.48 -3.73
C CYS A 249 12.55 15.36 -3.66
N GLN A 250 12.17 14.27 -2.99
CA GLN A 250 13.01 13.09 -2.79
C GLN A 250 12.24 11.85 -3.21
N ILE A 251 12.85 11.03 -4.08
CA ILE A 251 12.34 9.70 -4.38
C ILE A 251 12.66 8.79 -3.20
N GLN A 252 11.64 8.18 -2.64
CA GLN A 252 11.77 7.25 -1.51
C GLN A 252 12.00 5.83 -1.99
N THR A 253 11.27 5.40 -3.03
CA THR A 253 11.51 4.16 -3.75
C THR A 253 10.90 4.20 -5.14
N SER A 254 11.51 3.49 -6.07
CA SER A 254 11.05 3.35 -7.44
C SER A 254 11.31 1.93 -7.96
N THR A 255 10.36 1.40 -8.73
CA THR A 255 10.47 0.04 -9.29
C THR A 255 11.17 0.01 -10.65
N ARG A 256 11.53 1.15 -11.24
CA ARG A 256 12.00 1.26 -12.64
C ARG A 256 13.07 2.36 -12.80
N PRO A 257 13.63 2.51 -14.03
CA PRO A 257 14.73 3.42 -14.30
C PRO A 257 14.49 4.86 -13.86
N LYS A 258 15.58 5.53 -13.51
CA LYS A 258 15.65 6.91 -13.03
C LYS A 258 14.91 7.95 -13.88
N ALA A 259 14.66 7.67 -15.17
CA ALA A 259 13.91 8.58 -16.05
C ALA A 259 12.49 8.90 -15.53
N PHE A 260 11.84 7.97 -14.82
CA PHE A 260 10.56 8.25 -14.17
C PHE A 260 10.72 9.11 -12.92
N ASP A 261 11.76 8.88 -12.15
CA ASP A 261 12.06 9.64 -10.93
C ASP A 261 12.33 11.12 -11.25
N ASP A 262 13.12 11.35 -12.29
CA ASP A 262 13.49 12.71 -12.75
C ASP A 262 12.24 13.50 -13.18
N VAL A 263 11.33 12.87 -13.91
CA VAL A 263 10.06 13.49 -14.33
C VAL A 263 9.16 13.81 -13.13
N VAL A 264 9.07 12.93 -12.15
CA VAL A 264 8.25 13.17 -10.96
C VAL A 264 8.74 14.40 -10.22
N CYS A 265 9.99 14.44 -9.81
CA CYS A 265 10.52 15.57 -9.04
C CYS A 265 10.56 16.89 -9.85
N ALA A 266 10.88 16.86 -11.14
CA ALA A 266 10.86 18.06 -11.99
C ALA A 266 9.45 18.69 -12.05
N ASN A 267 8.41 17.87 -12.25
CA ASN A 267 7.02 18.36 -12.30
C ASN A 267 6.54 18.88 -10.96
N ILE A 268 6.81 18.16 -9.88
CA ILE A 268 6.44 18.57 -8.53
C ILE A 268 7.07 19.92 -8.17
N MET A 269 8.38 20.08 -8.33
CA MET A 269 9.06 21.32 -7.96
C MET A 269 8.56 22.52 -8.79
N LYS A 270 8.16 22.30 -10.04
CA LYS A 270 7.67 23.34 -10.95
C LYS A 270 6.20 23.70 -10.72
N ARG A 271 5.32 22.68 -10.60
CA ARG A 271 3.86 22.83 -10.73
C ARG A 271 3.12 22.73 -9.41
N ALA A 272 3.67 22.00 -8.42
CA ALA A 272 2.95 21.76 -7.16
C ALA A 272 2.86 23.02 -6.30
N ARG A 273 1.72 23.18 -5.66
CA ARG A 273 1.46 24.17 -4.61
C ARG A 273 0.61 23.49 -3.54
N PHE A 274 0.82 23.90 -2.30
CA PHE A 274 0.21 23.26 -1.15
C PHE A 274 -0.47 24.29 -0.24
N HIS A 275 -1.51 23.86 0.44
CA HIS A 275 -1.89 24.44 1.72
C HIS A 275 -0.83 24.01 2.74
N PRO A 276 -0.18 24.93 3.48
CA PRO A 276 0.84 24.58 4.44
C PRO A 276 0.26 23.78 5.61
N ALA A 277 1.10 22.99 6.27
CA ALA A 277 0.71 22.37 7.52
C ALA A 277 0.49 23.43 8.60
N LEU A 278 -0.42 23.13 9.54
CA LEU A 278 -0.71 23.99 10.66
C LEU A 278 -0.30 23.33 11.98
N SER A 279 0.43 24.06 12.80
CA SER A 279 0.75 23.62 14.16
C SER A 279 -0.50 23.45 15.02
N ALA A 280 -0.39 22.90 16.22
CA ALA A 280 -1.50 22.83 17.20
C ALA A 280 -2.15 24.18 17.49
N ALA A 281 -1.39 25.28 17.37
CA ALA A 281 -1.89 26.65 17.53
C ALA A 281 -2.44 27.27 16.23
N GLY A 282 -2.61 26.50 15.16
CA GLY A 282 -3.13 26.97 13.87
C GLY A 282 -2.15 27.83 13.06
N LYS A 283 -0.88 27.90 13.43
CA LYS A 283 0.14 28.67 12.68
C LYS A 283 0.75 27.82 11.57
N PRO A 284 0.96 28.39 10.35
CA PRO A 284 1.65 27.70 9.29
C PRO A 284 3.07 27.29 9.67
N VAL A 285 3.44 26.05 9.39
CA VAL A 285 4.75 25.47 9.71
C VAL A 285 5.28 24.62 8.57
N PRO A 286 6.62 24.46 8.43
CA PRO A 286 7.20 23.50 7.51
C PRO A 286 6.74 22.10 7.82
N SER A 287 6.52 21.29 6.76
CA SER A 287 6.11 19.91 6.88
C SER A 287 6.48 19.13 5.61
N PHE A 288 5.92 17.97 5.45
CA PHE A 288 6.09 17.15 4.26
C PHE A 288 4.74 16.70 3.70
N TRP A 289 4.78 16.31 2.44
CA TRP A 289 3.70 15.61 1.77
C TRP A 289 4.29 14.47 0.93
N ARG A 290 3.63 13.35 0.90
CA ARG A 290 4.07 12.20 0.12
C ARG A 290 2.95 11.67 -0.78
N GLN A 291 3.36 11.04 -1.89
CA GLN A 291 2.43 10.40 -2.80
C GLN A 291 3.14 9.30 -3.60
N THR A 292 2.35 8.49 -4.27
CA THR A 292 2.79 7.48 -5.22
C THR A 292 2.29 7.86 -6.61
N VAL A 293 3.18 7.91 -7.59
CA VAL A 293 2.81 7.99 -9.02
C VAL A 293 2.94 6.62 -9.65
N ASN A 294 1.88 6.19 -10.32
CA ASN A 294 1.84 4.96 -11.10
C ASN A 294 1.88 5.33 -12.59
N PHE A 295 3.00 5.07 -13.24
CA PHE A 295 3.12 5.16 -14.69
C PHE A 295 2.57 3.88 -15.31
N ARG A 296 1.39 3.96 -15.91
CA ARG A 296 0.70 2.84 -16.56
C ARG A 296 0.49 3.15 -18.03
N LEU A 297 0.60 2.12 -18.86
CA LEU A 297 0.17 2.22 -20.26
C LEU A 297 -1.30 1.82 -20.34
N ALA A 298 -2.08 2.56 -21.12
CA ALA A 298 -3.41 2.11 -21.48
C ALA A 298 -3.29 0.82 -22.32
N MET A 299 -3.98 -0.22 -21.89
CA MET A 299 -4.10 -1.46 -22.67
C MET A 299 -5.23 -1.32 -23.69
#